data_3dabcd94b51288f3cfaa43bc29ecca2a
#
_entry.id   3dabcd94b51288f3cfaa43bc29ecca2a
#
_cell.length_a   1.000
_cell.length_b   1.000
_cell.length_c   1.000
_cell.angle_alpha   90.00
_cell.angle_beta   90.00
_cell.angle_gamma   90.00
#
_symmetry.space_group_name_H-M   'P 1'
#
loop_
_entity.id
_entity.type
_entity.pdbx_description
1 polymer ?
#
loop_
_entity_poly.entity_id
_entity_poly.type
_entity_poly.pdbx_seq_one_letter_code
_entity_poly.pdbx_strand_id
1 'polypeptide(L)'
;PEHFYLELQDHGIPEQREVNRGLLRIAQETGLPLVATNDAHYLTREDSELQDVLLCIQTGKTLDDPNRMRFETQEFYLKSEDEMRALFPALPEALENTQRIADRCKVEFEFNHYHLPAFTPPDGSDSLTYFRRMCDEGFRERYPDAPAGYRERLEYEMSVVEKMGYVDYYLIVADFIRWAKE
;
A
#
# COMPACT_ATOMS: atom_id res chain seq x y z
N PRO A 1 -3.76 -12.00 21.86
CA PRO A 1 -4.80 -10.96 21.81
C PRO A 1 -4.28 -9.58 22.15
N GLU A 2 -3.07 -9.42 22.71
CA GLU A 2 -2.51 -8.13 23.17
C GLU A 2 -2.32 -7.05 22.09
N HIS A 3 -2.38 -7.44 20.82
CA HIS A 3 -2.21 -6.56 19.65
C HIS A 3 -3.45 -6.51 18.76
N PHE A 4 -4.60 -6.91 19.29
CA PHE A 4 -5.85 -6.91 18.56
C PHE A 4 -6.84 -5.95 19.21
N TYR A 5 -7.39 -5.03 18.42
CA TYR A 5 -8.34 -4.01 18.83
C TYR A 5 -9.56 -4.04 17.94
N LEU A 6 -10.71 -3.69 18.48
CA LEU A 6 -11.90 -3.40 17.70
C LEU A 6 -11.93 -1.90 17.40
N GLU A 7 -11.89 -1.55 16.12
CA GLU A 7 -11.78 -0.16 15.66
C GLU A 7 -13.15 0.48 15.49
N LEU A 8 -13.30 1.68 16.04
CA LEU A 8 -14.48 2.51 15.92
C LEU A 8 -14.17 3.75 15.09
N GLN A 9 -15.06 4.08 14.15
CA GLN A 9 -15.00 5.30 13.33
C GLN A 9 -16.39 5.92 13.25
N ASP A 10 -16.45 7.26 13.19
CA ASP A 10 -17.69 8.00 12.94
C ASP A 10 -17.42 9.20 12.02
N HIS A 11 -17.81 9.07 10.76
CA HIS A 11 -17.74 10.13 9.74
C HIS A 11 -19.14 10.68 9.40
N GLY A 12 -20.13 10.45 10.28
CA GLY A 12 -21.52 10.83 10.03
C GLY A 12 -22.28 9.89 9.11
N ILE A 13 -21.69 8.75 8.74
CA ILE A 13 -22.28 7.73 7.88
C ILE A 13 -23.19 6.83 8.72
N PRO A 14 -24.49 6.65 8.36
CA PRO A 14 -25.44 5.88 9.16
C PRO A 14 -25.00 4.44 9.45
N GLU A 15 -24.40 3.77 8.46
CA GLU A 15 -23.92 2.40 8.55
C GLU A 15 -22.83 2.22 9.60
N GLN A 16 -21.95 3.22 9.77
CA GLN A 16 -20.92 3.19 10.81
C GLN A 16 -21.51 3.16 12.20
N ARG A 17 -22.63 3.84 12.43
CA ARG A 17 -23.32 3.81 13.72
C ARG A 17 -23.89 2.44 14.05
N GLU A 18 -24.36 1.70 13.05
CA GLU A 18 -24.81 0.33 13.22
C GLU A 18 -23.63 -0.61 13.51
N VAL A 19 -22.56 -0.50 12.73
CA VAL A 19 -21.32 -1.25 12.93
C VAL A 19 -20.75 -0.99 14.33
N ASN A 20 -20.65 0.26 14.75
CA ASN A 20 -20.14 0.63 16.08
C ASN A 20 -20.96 -0.01 17.21
N ARG A 21 -22.29 -0.05 17.10
CA ARG A 21 -23.13 -0.76 18.09
C ARG A 21 -22.82 -2.25 18.15
N GLY A 22 -22.58 -2.88 16.98
CA GLY A 22 -22.16 -4.27 16.91
C GLY A 22 -20.80 -4.51 17.56
N LEU A 23 -19.80 -3.65 17.26
CA LEU A 23 -18.45 -3.72 17.82
C LEU A 23 -18.43 -3.53 19.34
N LEU A 24 -19.23 -2.58 19.87
CA LEU A 24 -19.38 -2.38 21.31
C LEU A 24 -19.92 -3.62 22.02
N ARG A 25 -20.90 -4.31 21.42
CA ARG A 25 -21.41 -5.57 21.96
C ARG A 25 -20.33 -6.65 21.94
N ILE A 26 -19.60 -6.80 20.84
CA ILE A 26 -18.51 -7.77 20.74
C ILE A 26 -17.42 -7.47 21.78
N ALA A 27 -17.06 -6.19 21.95
CA ALA A 27 -16.09 -5.80 22.99
C ALA A 27 -16.55 -6.23 24.40
N GLN A 28 -17.82 -6.03 24.73
CA GLN A 28 -18.39 -6.45 26.02
C GLN A 28 -18.38 -7.98 26.21
N GLU A 29 -18.71 -8.73 25.15
CA GLU A 29 -18.76 -10.19 25.19
C GLU A 29 -17.37 -10.85 25.23
N THR A 30 -16.38 -10.24 24.56
CA THR A 30 -15.04 -10.84 24.39
C THR A 30 -13.97 -10.25 25.29
N GLY A 31 -14.20 -9.07 25.87
CA GLY A 31 -13.19 -8.31 26.61
C GLY A 31 -12.11 -7.69 25.70
N LEU A 32 -12.29 -7.64 24.38
CA LEU A 32 -11.34 -7.03 23.46
C LEU A 32 -11.36 -5.52 23.61
N PRO A 33 -10.17 -4.87 23.59
CA PRO A 33 -10.07 -3.42 23.71
C PRO A 33 -10.57 -2.71 22.45
N LEU A 34 -11.09 -1.50 22.65
CA LEU A 34 -11.53 -0.61 21.58
C LEU A 34 -10.43 0.39 21.22
N VAL A 35 -10.40 0.84 19.96
CA VAL A 35 -9.60 1.99 19.52
C VAL A 35 -10.45 2.86 18.60
N ALA A 36 -10.42 4.19 18.81
CA ALA A 36 -11.11 5.14 17.95
C ALA A 36 -10.13 5.80 16.98
N THR A 37 -10.44 5.74 15.69
CA THR A 37 -9.65 6.33 14.62
C THR A 37 -10.50 7.20 13.71
N ASN A 38 -9.89 7.95 12.80
CA ASN A 38 -10.62 8.86 11.91
C ASN A 38 -10.37 8.67 10.42
N ASP A 39 -9.55 7.73 9.99
CA ASP A 39 -9.29 7.51 8.56
C ASP A 39 -9.03 8.83 7.79
N ALA A 40 -8.11 9.66 8.31
CA ALA A 40 -7.85 10.99 7.78
C ALA A 40 -7.25 10.93 6.37
N HIS A 41 -7.89 11.63 5.43
CA HIS A 41 -7.47 11.72 4.03
C HIS A 41 -6.99 13.12 3.64
N TYR A 42 -7.30 14.14 4.45
CA TYR A 42 -6.89 15.52 4.24
C TYR A 42 -6.75 16.25 5.59
N LEU A 43 -6.16 17.44 5.59
CA LEU A 43 -5.78 18.13 6.82
C LEU A 43 -6.93 18.88 7.48
N THR A 44 -7.67 19.67 6.71
CA THR A 44 -8.78 20.48 7.21
C THR A 44 -10.09 20.06 6.53
N ARG A 45 -11.22 20.40 7.13
CA ARG A 45 -12.55 20.08 6.56
C ARG A 45 -12.73 20.66 5.15
N GLU A 46 -12.22 21.85 4.92
CA GLU A 46 -12.28 22.57 3.64
C GLU A 46 -11.50 21.84 2.53
N ASP A 47 -10.45 21.10 2.89
CA ASP A 47 -9.66 20.34 1.92
C ASP A 47 -10.42 19.14 1.31
N SER A 48 -11.64 18.87 1.77
CA SER A 48 -12.53 17.86 1.15
C SER A 48 -12.77 18.12 -0.34
N GLU A 49 -12.82 19.38 -0.77
CA GLU A 49 -12.98 19.74 -2.19
C GLU A 49 -11.72 19.38 -3.00
N LEU A 50 -10.53 19.58 -2.42
CA LEU A 50 -9.26 19.19 -3.05
C LEU A 50 -9.15 17.67 -3.18
N GLN A 51 -9.57 16.94 -2.15
CA GLN A 51 -9.61 15.49 -2.19
C GLN A 51 -10.56 14.95 -3.27
N ASP A 52 -11.70 15.60 -3.49
CA ASP A 52 -12.65 15.23 -4.55
C ASP A 52 -12.01 15.40 -5.95
N VAL A 53 -11.24 16.48 -6.16
CA VAL A 53 -10.45 16.66 -7.39
C VAL A 53 -9.39 15.57 -7.56
N LEU A 54 -8.67 15.22 -6.50
CA LEU A 54 -7.66 14.14 -6.55
C LEU A 54 -8.28 12.79 -6.91
N LEU A 55 -9.45 12.47 -6.37
CA LEU A 55 -10.20 11.27 -6.74
C LEU A 55 -10.62 11.27 -8.22
N CYS A 56 -11.02 12.42 -8.76
CA CYS A 56 -11.31 12.56 -10.19
C CYS A 56 -10.07 12.27 -11.04
N ILE A 57 -8.92 12.80 -10.68
CA ILE A 57 -7.65 12.56 -11.40
C ILE A 57 -7.29 11.06 -11.34
N GLN A 58 -7.36 10.46 -10.17
CA GLN A 58 -7.04 9.05 -9.95
C GLN A 58 -7.93 8.11 -10.76
N THR A 59 -9.23 8.43 -10.88
CA THR A 59 -10.23 7.58 -11.52
C THR A 59 -10.51 7.95 -12.98
N GLY A 60 -9.85 8.97 -13.53
CA GLY A 60 -10.07 9.46 -14.89
C GLY A 60 -11.46 10.04 -15.10
N LYS A 61 -12.03 10.70 -14.08
CA LYS A 61 -13.35 11.32 -14.05
C LYS A 61 -13.26 12.85 -13.96
N THR A 62 -14.39 13.51 -14.11
CA THR A 62 -14.54 14.96 -13.91
C THR A 62 -15.49 15.24 -12.76
N LEU A 63 -15.44 16.44 -12.18
CA LEU A 63 -16.33 16.85 -11.10
C LEU A 63 -17.82 16.81 -11.49
N ASP A 64 -18.13 16.98 -12.78
CA ASP A 64 -19.49 16.95 -13.31
C ASP A 64 -20.03 15.54 -13.56
N ASP A 65 -19.19 14.49 -13.45
CA ASP A 65 -19.64 13.11 -13.63
C ASP A 65 -20.45 12.67 -12.40
N PRO A 66 -21.75 12.35 -12.55
CA PRO A 66 -22.62 11.97 -11.41
C PRO A 66 -22.23 10.61 -10.81
N ASN A 67 -21.51 9.77 -11.55
CA ASN A 67 -21.10 8.44 -11.13
C ASN A 67 -19.62 8.37 -10.69
N ARG A 68 -19.01 9.52 -10.40
CA ARG A 68 -17.63 9.54 -9.91
C ARG A 68 -17.52 9.03 -8.48
N MET A 69 -16.38 8.49 -8.13
CA MET A 69 -16.04 8.18 -6.74
C MET A 69 -15.89 9.47 -5.93
N ARG A 70 -16.50 9.53 -4.76
CA ARG A 70 -16.38 10.64 -3.82
C ARG A 70 -16.66 10.17 -2.40
N PHE A 71 -16.16 10.91 -1.41
CA PHE A 71 -16.57 10.73 -0.02
C PHE A 71 -17.98 11.25 0.21
N GLU A 72 -18.75 10.56 1.04
CA GLU A 72 -20.15 10.94 1.33
C GLU A 72 -20.24 12.15 2.26
N THR A 73 -19.22 12.37 3.09
CA THR A 73 -19.13 13.45 4.07
C THR A 73 -17.79 14.14 4.03
N GLN A 74 -17.66 15.29 4.70
CA GLN A 74 -16.43 16.05 4.84
C GLN A 74 -15.67 15.70 6.13
N GLU A 75 -15.97 14.57 6.75
CA GLU A 75 -15.47 14.21 8.09
C GLU A 75 -14.14 13.45 8.09
N PHE A 76 -13.49 13.29 6.93
CA PHE A 76 -12.24 12.55 6.78
C PHE A 76 -10.99 13.45 6.93
N TYR A 77 -11.10 14.56 7.64
CA TYR A 77 -9.97 15.46 7.94
C TYR A 77 -9.26 15.04 9.24
N LEU A 78 -8.05 15.57 9.43
CA LEU A 78 -7.26 15.32 10.65
C LEU A 78 -7.89 16.07 11.84
N LYS A 79 -8.68 15.35 12.63
CA LYS A 79 -9.35 15.90 13.80
C LYS A 79 -8.40 16.07 14.98
N SER A 80 -8.62 17.13 15.76
CA SER A 80 -7.99 17.34 17.06
C SER A 80 -8.50 16.32 18.10
N GLU A 81 -7.77 16.22 19.22
CA GLU A 81 -8.19 15.38 20.34
C GLU A 81 -9.58 15.76 20.88
N ASP A 82 -9.87 17.06 20.97
CA ASP A 82 -11.17 17.56 21.46
C ASP A 82 -12.31 17.17 20.52
N GLU A 83 -12.09 17.25 19.21
CA GLU A 83 -13.07 16.82 18.22
C GLU A 83 -13.33 15.30 18.29
N MET A 84 -12.25 14.51 18.43
CA MET A 84 -12.39 13.06 18.61
C MET A 84 -13.09 12.70 19.92
N ARG A 85 -12.81 13.42 21.02
CA ARG A 85 -13.52 13.25 22.30
C ARG A 85 -15.02 13.60 22.17
N ALA A 86 -15.35 14.60 21.37
CA ALA A 86 -16.75 14.96 21.11
C ALA A 86 -17.50 13.89 20.31
N LEU A 87 -16.82 13.16 19.43
CA LEU A 87 -17.39 12.04 18.68
C LEU A 87 -17.62 10.80 19.55
N PHE A 88 -16.74 10.52 20.49
CA PHE A 88 -16.77 9.33 21.35
C PHE A 88 -16.80 9.67 22.84
N PRO A 89 -17.76 10.49 23.32
CA PRO A 89 -17.75 11.01 24.68
C PRO A 89 -17.89 9.94 25.77
N ALA A 90 -18.51 8.81 25.46
CA ALA A 90 -18.70 7.70 26.37
C ALA A 90 -17.57 6.67 26.36
N LEU A 91 -16.52 6.88 25.52
CA LEU A 91 -15.47 5.88 25.25
C LEU A 91 -14.06 6.49 25.36
N PRO A 92 -13.71 7.14 26.47
CA PRO A 92 -12.40 7.78 26.63
C PRO A 92 -11.25 6.79 26.46
N GLU A 93 -11.41 5.54 26.90
CA GLU A 93 -10.41 4.50 26.79
C GLU A 93 -10.09 4.15 25.32
N ALA A 94 -11.06 4.21 24.41
CA ALA A 94 -10.84 3.96 22.99
C ALA A 94 -9.91 5.02 22.36
N LEU A 95 -9.95 6.25 22.86
CA LEU A 95 -9.04 7.33 22.47
C LEU A 95 -7.67 7.19 23.13
N GLU A 96 -7.62 6.87 24.42
CA GLU A 96 -6.36 6.62 25.14
C GLU A 96 -5.58 5.46 24.54
N ASN A 97 -6.25 4.44 23.99
CA ASN A 97 -5.61 3.31 23.35
C ASN A 97 -4.81 3.69 22.11
N THR A 98 -5.14 4.80 21.42
CA THR A 98 -4.32 5.31 20.31
C THR A 98 -2.92 5.70 20.81
N GLN A 99 -2.82 6.39 21.95
CA GLN A 99 -1.55 6.75 22.55
C GLN A 99 -0.81 5.50 23.08
N ARG A 100 -1.52 4.57 23.73
CA ARG A 100 -0.92 3.32 24.22
C ARG A 100 -0.33 2.48 23.08
N ILE A 101 -0.99 2.47 21.91
CA ILE A 101 -0.48 1.81 20.70
C ILE A 101 0.77 2.54 20.21
N ALA A 102 0.72 3.88 20.07
CA ALA A 102 1.84 4.68 19.62
C ALA A 102 3.10 4.50 20.52
N ASP A 103 2.92 4.47 21.83
CA ASP A 103 4.01 4.28 22.80
C ASP A 103 4.71 2.92 22.67
N ARG A 104 4.00 1.91 22.16
CA ARG A 104 4.52 0.56 21.89
C ARG A 104 5.22 0.44 20.56
N CYS A 105 4.92 1.32 19.61
CA CYS A 105 5.55 1.32 18.29
C CYS A 105 6.96 1.92 18.38
N LYS A 106 7.96 1.11 18.11
CA LYS A 106 9.38 1.51 18.05
C LYS A 106 9.86 1.18 16.63
N VAL A 107 9.85 2.18 15.77
CA VAL A 107 10.25 2.05 14.36
C VAL A 107 11.40 2.97 14.06
N GLU A 108 12.50 2.40 13.60
CA GLU A 108 13.65 3.13 13.07
C GLU A 108 13.75 2.87 11.58
N PHE A 109 13.98 3.92 10.80
CA PHE A 109 14.16 3.80 9.35
C PHE A 109 15.65 3.69 9.03
N GLU A 110 16.03 2.59 8.40
CA GLU A 110 17.37 2.39 7.87
C GLU A 110 17.43 2.93 6.44
N PHE A 111 17.89 4.18 6.28
CA PHE A 111 17.96 4.83 4.98
C PHE A 111 19.14 4.30 4.14
N ASN A 112 18.99 4.33 2.82
CA ASN A 112 19.99 3.90 1.85
C ASN A 112 20.37 2.40 1.91
N HIS A 113 19.54 1.60 2.55
CA HIS A 113 19.65 0.14 2.56
C HIS A 113 18.44 -0.48 1.84
N TYR A 114 18.72 -1.23 0.77
CA TYR A 114 17.69 -1.90 -0.03
C TYR A 114 17.56 -3.36 0.39
N HIS A 115 16.40 -3.74 0.91
CA HIS A 115 16.07 -5.12 1.29
C HIS A 115 15.41 -5.85 0.10
N LEU A 116 16.20 -6.09 -0.96
CA LEU A 116 15.71 -6.85 -2.10
C LEU A 116 15.91 -8.36 -1.83
N PRO A 117 14.92 -9.20 -2.15
CA PRO A 117 15.09 -10.64 -2.06
C PRO A 117 16.13 -11.13 -3.06
N ALA A 118 16.92 -12.13 -2.68
CA ALA A 118 17.84 -12.80 -3.57
C ALA A 118 17.14 -13.89 -4.39
N PHE A 119 17.48 -14.01 -5.66
CA PHE A 119 17.05 -15.11 -6.52
C PHE A 119 18.08 -16.24 -6.49
N THR A 120 17.60 -17.48 -6.41
CA THR A 120 18.46 -18.66 -6.51
C THR A 120 18.22 -19.34 -7.84
N PRO A 121 19.16 -19.23 -8.82
CA PRO A 121 19.01 -19.91 -10.11
C PRO A 121 18.89 -21.43 -9.97
N PRO A 122 17.97 -22.08 -10.70
CA PRO A 122 17.71 -23.53 -10.59
C PRO A 122 18.87 -24.40 -11.07
N ASP A 123 19.81 -23.84 -11.84
CA ASP A 123 21.00 -24.53 -12.34
C ASP A 123 22.24 -24.37 -11.47
N GLY A 124 22.12 -23.66 -10.35
CA GLY A 124 23.21 -23.42 -9.39
C GLY A 124 24.22 -22.37 -9.86
N SER A 125 23.99 -21.66 -10.96
CA SER A 125 24.82 -20.51 -11.37
C SER A 125 24.54 -19.29 -10.47
N ASP A 126 25.38 -18.25 -10.56
CA ASP A 126 25.09 -16.96 -9.97
C ASP A 126 24.00 -16.21 -10.75
N SER A 127 23.27 -15.31 -10.07
CA SER A 127 22.14 -14.58 -10.66
C SER A 127 22.52 -13.79 -11.90
N LEU A 128 23.69 -13.17 -11.95
CA LEU A 128 24.13 -12.36 -13.07
C LEU A 128 24.37 -13.22 -14.32
N THR A 129 25.07 -14.34 -14.17
CA THR A 129 25.31 -15.30 -15.25
C THR A 129 23.99 -15.87 -15.77
N TYR A 130 23.09 -16.22 -14.86
CA TYR A 130 21.74 -16.72 -15.23
C TYR A 130 20.92 -15.67 -15.98
N PHE A 131 20.90 -14.44 -15.48
CA PHE A 131 20.21 -13.31 -16.10
C PHE A 131 20.68 -13.05 -17.53
N ARG A 132 22.01 -12.94 -17.74
CA ARG A 132 22.59 -12.73 -19.05
C ARG A 132 22.24 -13.85 -20.02
N ARG A 133 22.33 -15.09 -19.58
CA ARG A 133 21.95 -16.25 -20.40
C ARG A 133 20.49 -16.19 -20.79
N MET A 134 19.55 -15.95 -19.86
CA MET A 134 18.14 -15.82 -20.15
C MET A 134 17.84 -14.69 -21.16
N CYS A 135 18.52 -13.56 -21.03
CA CYS A 135 18.37 -12.46 -21.98
C CYS A 135 18.87 -12.85 -23.37
N ASP A 136 20.01 -13.55 -23.46
CA ASP A 136 20.58 -14.03 -24.74
C ASP A 136 19.69 -15.08 -25.41
N GLU A 137 19.18 -16.02 -24.67
CA GLU A 137 18.23 -17.05 -25.16
C GLU A 137 16.95 -16.39 -25.65
N GLY A 138 16.35 -15.53 -24.85
CA GLY A 138 15.14 -14.82 -25.22
C GLY A 138 15.31 -13.88 -26.42
N PHE A 139 16.50 -13.29 -26.58
CA PHE A 139 16.82 -12.47 -27.75
C PHE A 139 16.87 -13.30 -29.04
N ARG A 140 17.56 -14.45 -29.02
CA ARG A 140 17.62 -15.35 -30.18
C ARG A 140 16.27 -15.88 -30.56
N GLU A 141 15.45 -16.20 -29.59
CA GLU A 141 14.09 -16.73 -29.82
C GLU A 141 13.15 -15.68 -30.44
N ARG A 142 13.15 -14.45 -29.88
CA ARG A 142 12.19 -13.40 -30.28
C ARG A 142 12.63 -12.56 -31.46
N TYR A 143 13.94 -12.47 -31.67
CA TYR A 143 14.56 -11.60 -32.67
C TYR A 143 15.65 -12.33 -33.48
N PRO A 144 15.31 -13.45 -34.16
CA PRO A 144 16.32 -14.22 -34.90
C PRO A 144 16.98 -13.42 -36.02
N ASP A 145 16.24 -12.49 -36.65
CA ASP A 145 16.70 -11.64 -37.75
C ASP A 145 16.83 -10.16 -37.34
N ALA A 146 17.16 -9.90 -36.08
CA ALA A 146 17.23 -8.55 -35.55
C ALA A 146 18.29 -7.67 -36.25
N PRO A 147 18.00 -6.39 -36.54
CA PRO A 147 18.99 -5.43 -36.93
C PRO A 147 20.11 -5.30 -35.88
N ALA A 148 21.36 -4.98 -36.34
CA ALA A 148 22.54 -4.90 -35.45
C ALA A 148 22.33 -4.02 -34.21
N GLY A 149 21.64 -2.89 -34.31
CA GLY A 149 21.37 -1.99 -33.18
C GLY A 149 20.49 -2.57 -32.06
N TYR A 150 19.74 -3.66 -32.32
CA TYR A 150 18.93 -4.31 -31.28
C TYR A 150 19.79 -5.03 -30.25
N ARG A 151 20.87 -5.65 -30.69
CA ARG A 151 21.83 -6.29 -29.77
C ARG A 151 22.54 -5.27 -28.89
N GLU A 152 22.97 -4.16 -29.48
CA GLU A 152 23.59 -3.08 -28.72
C GLU A 152 22.62 -2.48 -27.68
N ARG A 153 21.37 -2.35 -28.05
CA ARG A 153 20.33 -1.90 -27.11
C ARG A 153 20.13 -2.88 -25.95
N LEU A 154 20.07 -4.18 -26.22
CA LEU A 154 19.96 -5.18 -25.16
C LEU A 154 21.14 -5.14 -24.20
N GLU A 155 22.37 -5.04 -24.70
CA GLU A 155 23.58 -4.93 -23.86
C GLU A 155 23.52 -3.67 -22.98
N TYR A 156 23.06 -2.55 -23.52
CA TYR A 156 22.86 -1.33 -22.76
C TYR A 156 21.85 -1.53 -21.62
N GLU A 157 20.67 -2.08 -21.92
CA GLU A 157 19.62 -2.33 -20.91
C GLU A 157 20.09 -3.30 -19.81
N MET A 158 20.75 -4.40 -20.18
CA MET A 158 21.35 -5.32 -19.22
C MET A 158 22.37 -4.60 -18.31
N SER A 159 23.22 -3.75 -18.89
CA SER A 159 24.21 -2.99 -18.13
C SER A 159 23.57 -2.03 -17.11
N VAL A 160 22.42 -1.46 -17.42
CA VAL A 160 21.66 -0.58 -16.49
C VAL A 160 21.14 -1.41 -15.34
N VAL A 161 20.49 -2.55 -15.63
CA VAL A 161 19.95 -3.47 -14.60
C VAL A 161 21.05 -3.91 -13.63
N GLU A 162 22.22 -4.29 -14.17
CA GLU A 162 23.39 -4.69 -13.38
C GLU A 162 23.91 -3.56 -12.49
N LYS A 163 24.14 -2.37 -13.07
CA LYS A 163 24.65 -1.21 -12.32
C LYS A 163 23.70 -0.77 -11.20
N MET A 164 22.42 -0.91 -11.43
CA MET A 164 21.40 -0.57 -10.45
C MET A 164 21.18 -1.65 -9.38
N GLY A 165 21.79 -2.85 -9.52
CA GLY A 165 21.66 -3.95 -8.58
C GLY A 165 20.27 -4.65 -8.62
N TYR A 166 19.58 -4.58 -9.76
CA TYR A 166 18.21 -5.14 -9.90
C TYR A 166 18.16 -6.50 -10.59
N VAL A 167 19.27 -7.20 -10.75
CA VAL A 167 19.33 -8.51 -11.44
C VAL A 167 18.35 -9.51 -10.79
N ASP A 168 18.43 -9.69 -9.48
CA ASP A 168 17.55 -10.62 -8.74
C ASP A 168 16.08 -10.24 -8.88
N TYR A 169 15.77 -8.94 -8.81
CA TYR A 169 14.41 -8.44 -8.99
C TYR A 169 13.83 -8.83 -10.37
N TYR A 170 14.61 -8.63 -11.44
CA TYR A 170 14.19 -9.01 -12.80
C TYR A 170 13.99 -10.53 -12.94
N LEU A 171 14.86 -11.33 -12.32
CA LEU A 171 14.74 -12.79 -12.34
C LEU A 171 13.49 -13.27 -11.59
N ILE A 172 13.19 -12.71 -10.42
CA ILE A 172 11.98 -13.01 -9.66
C ILE A 172 10.73 -12.67 -10.46
N VAL A 173 10.68 -11.47 -11.06
CA VAL A 173 9.55 -11.05 -11.90
C VAL A 173 9.37 -11.97 -13.11
N ALA A 174 10.46 -12.31 -13.79
CA ALA A 174 10.43 -13.22 -14.94
C ALA A 174 9.93 -14.62 -14.55
N ASP A 175 10.30 -15.10 -13.37
CA ASP A 175 9.90 -16.42 -12.85
C ASP A 175 8.40 -16.51 -12.60
N PHE A 176 7.81 -15.59 -11.84
CA PHE A 176 6.37 -15.64 -11.58
C PHE A 176 5.51 -15.32 -12.82
N ILE A 177 6.01 -14.47 -13.75
CA ILE A 177 5.31 -14.23 -15.03
C ILE A 177 5.32 -15.50 -15.88
N ARG A 178 6.45 -16.22 -15.93
CA ARG A 178 6.53 -17.49 -16.66
C ARG A 178 5.56 -18.51 -16.08
N TRP A 179 5.59 -18.70 -14.74
CA TRP A 179 4.67 -19.60 -14.06
C TRP A 179 3.20 -19.28 -14.32
N ALA A 180 2.84 -17.98 -14.36
CA ALA A 180 1.45 -17.57 -14.64
C ALA A 180 0.99 -17.82 -16.08
N LYS A 181 1.92 -18.01 -17.04
CA LYS A 181 1.63 -18.28 -18.45
C LYS A 181 1.57 -19.77 -18.80
N GLU A 182 2.17 -20.62 -17.99
CA GLU A 182 2.11 -22.09 -18.06
C GLU A 182 0.82 -22.62 -17.40
#